data_d36e7f14a790caf921885e8dcf427d9e
#
_entry.id   d36e7f14a790caf921885e8dcf427d9e
#
_cell.length_a   1.000
_cell.length_b   1.000
_cell.length_c   1.000
_cell.angle_alpha   90.00
_cell.angle_beta   90.00
_cell.angle_gamma   90.00
#
_symmetry.space_group_name_H-M   'P 1'
#
loop_
_entity.id
_entity.type
_entity.pdbx_description
1 polymer ?
#
loop_
_entity_poly.entity_id
_entity_poly.type
_entity_poly.pdbx_seq_one_letter_code
_entity_poly.pdbx_strand_id
1 'polypeptide(L)'
;MAEVRQTRDFAAWRAGLRDSVVRKRIGARIDRLAFGHPGDVKPVGEGVSELRLDFGPGYRLYFVRRGEMLIVLLCGGDKSTQARDIAKAKRLARELDGDEHGA
;
A
#
# COMPACT_ATOMS: atom_id res chain seq x y z
N MET A 1 3.33 -5.42 16.84
CA MET A 1 3.12 -5.66 15.40
C MET A 1 1.74 -5.14 14.99
N ALA A 2 1.66 -4.42 13.89
CA ALA A 2 0.40 -3.92 13.39
C ALA A 2 -0.35 -5.00 12.59
N GLU A 3 -1.67 -4.98 12.66
CA GLU A 3 -2.51 -5.75 11.76
C GLU A 3 -2.46 -5.12 10.37
N VAL A 4 -2.37 -5.92 9.33
CA VAL A 4 -2.36 -5.44 7.95
C VAL A 4 -3.62 -5.94 7.25
N ARG A 5 -4.39 -5.01 6.71
CA ARG A 5 -5.55 -5.29 5.86
C ARG A 5 -5.28 -4.77 4.46
N GLN A 6 -6.06 -5.22 3.51
CA GLN A 6 -5.92 -4.79 2.13
C GLN A 6 -7.27 -4.55 1.49
N THR A 7 -7.33 -3.59 0.58
CA THR A 7 -8.50 -3.37 -0.26
C THR A 7 -8.57 -4.43 -1.36
N ARG A 8 -9.72 -4.52 -2.02
CA ARG A 8 -9.86 -5.38 -3.21
C ARG A 8 -8.90 -4.95 -4.32
N ASP A 9 -8.68 -3.64 -4.48
CA ASP A 9 -7.77 -3.11 -5.48
C ASP A 9 -6.34 -3.58 -5.24
N PHE A 10 -5.88 -3.52 -3.99
CA PHE A 10 -4.54 -3.99 -3.66
C PHE A 10 -4.41 -5.49 -3.90
N ALA A 11 -5.38 -6.27 -3.43
CA ALA A 11 -5.37 -7.73 -3.58
C ALA A 11 -5.33 -8.13 -5.07
N ALA A 12 -6.14 -7.47 -5.90
CA ALA A 12 -6.18 -7.74 -7.33
C ALA A 12 -4.86 -7.38 -8.01
N TRP A 13 -4.28 -6.23 -7.65
CA TRP A 13 -2.99 -5.82 -8.20
C TRP A 13 -1.90 -6.84 -7.88
N ARG A 14 -1.80 -7.24 -6.61
CA ARG A 14 -0.79 -8.20 -6.18
C ARG A 14 -0.97 -9.57 -6.84
N ALA A 15 -2.20 -10.04 -6.90
CA ALA A 15 -2.50 -11.32 -7.55
C ALA A 15 -2.19 -11.31 -9.05
N GLY A 16 -2.28 -10.15 -9.70
CA GLY A 16 -1.97 -9.98 -11.11
C GLY A 16 -0.48 -9.97 -11.44
N LEU A 17 0.39 -9.88 -10.44
CA LEU A 17 1.83 -9.95 -10.65
C LEU A 17 2.21 -11.40 -10.95
N ARG A 18 2.75 -11.65 -12.13
CA ARG A 18 3.02 -13.02 -12.60
C ARG A 18 4.21 -13.67 -11.93
N ASP A 19 5.22 -12.89 -11.58
CA ASP A 19 6.46 -13.38 -10.99
C ASP A 19 6.28 -13.66 -9.51
N SER A 20 6.38 -14.92 -9.12
CA SER A 20 6.23 -15.32 -7.72
C SER A 20 7.33 -14.75 -6.81
N VAL A 21 8.53 -14.54 -7.36
CA VAL A 21 9.64 -13.94 -6.59
C VAL A 21 9.29 -12.50 -6.25
N VAL A 22 8.73 -11.76 -7.20
CA VAL A 22 8.27 -10.37 -6.97
C VAL A 22 7.21 -10.34 -5.88
N ARG A 23 6.20 -11.23 -5.96
CA ARG A 23 5.15 -11.29 -4.94
C ARG A 23 5.70 -11.57 -3.54
N LYS A 24 6.68 -12.48 -3.45
CA LYS A 24 7.34 -12.79 -2.17
C LYS A 24 8.13 -11.61 -1.62
N ARG A 25 8.84 -10.88 -2.47
CA ARG A 25 9.59 -9.70 -2.05
C ARG A 25 8.66 -8.60 -1.54
N ILE A 26 7.53 -8.42 -2.21
CA ILE A 26 6.49 -7.47 -1.78
C ILE A 26 5.95 -7.91 -0.40
N GLY A 27 5.65 -9.20 -0.24
CA GLY A 27 5.18 -9.74 1.04
C GLY A 27 6.17 -9.51 2.17
N ALA A 28 7.45 -9.71 1.91
CA ALA A 28 8.50 -9.48 2.91
C ALA A 28 8.54 -8.01 3.34
N ARG A 29 8.37 -7.06 2.41
CA ARG A 29 8.35 -5.64 2.74
C ARG A 29 7.10 -5.27 3.54
N ILE A 30 5.96 -5.86 3.24
CA ILE A 30 4.72 -5.67 4.01
C ILE A 30 4.92 -6.17 5.43
N ASP A 31 5.55 -7.32 5.61
CA ASP A 31 5.85 -7.86 6.95
C ASP A 31 6.75 -6.92 7.74
N ARG A 32 7.79 -6.39 7.10
CA ARG A 32 8.68 -5.42 7.74
C ARG A 32 7.94 -4.14 8.14
N LEU A 33 7.03 -3.68 7.29
CA LEU A 33 6.18 -2.52 7.59
C LEU A 33 5.33 -2.79 8.85
N ALA A 34 4.74 -3.97 8.94
CA ALA A 34 3.92 -4.37 10.10
C ALA A 34 4.73 -4.41 11.40
N PHE A 35 6.01 -4.77 11.31
CA PHE A 35 6.91 -4.82 12.47
C PHE A 35 7.53 -3.46 12.83
N GLY A 36 7.24 -2.41 12.08
CA GLY A 36 7.77 -1.08 12.36
C GLY A 36 9.10 -0.76 11.70
N HIS A 37 9.51 -1.55 10.70
CA HIS A 37 10.75 -1.34 9.93
C HIS A 37 10.41 -1.15 8.45
N PRO A 38 9.72 -0.06 8.09
CA PRO A 38 9.15 0.07 6.74
C PRO A 38 10.18 0.23 5.62
N GLY A 39 11.38 0.70 5.91
CA GLY A 39 12.36 1.00 4.87
C GLY A 39 12.04 2.33 4.17
N ASP A 40 12.09 2.33 2.84
CA ASP A 40 11.90 3.54 2.05
C ASP A 40 10.41 3.90 1.93
N VAL A 41 9.94 4.79 2.80
CA VAL A 41 8.56 5.27 2.85
C VAL A 41 8.53 6.78 2.78
N LYS A 42 7.59 7.31 2.01
CA LYS A 42 7.41 8.74 1.81
C LYS A 42 5.92 9.10 1.92
N PRO A 43 5.56 10.15 2.69
CA PRO A 43 4.19 10.63 2.68
C PRO A 43 3.86 11.29 1.35
N VAL A 44 2.64 11.05 0.85
CA VAL A 44 2.18 11.62 -0.43
C VAL A 44 0.95 12.50 -0.27
N GLY A 45 0.56 12.78 0.96
CA GLY A 45 -0.57 13.65 1.28
C GLY A 45 -1.81 12.90 1.72
N GLU A 46 -2.70 13.59 2.39
CA GLU A 46 -4.00 13.08 2.88
C GLU A 46 -3.88 11.82 3.75
N GLY A 47 -2.77 11.70 4.49
CA GLY A 47 -2.53 10.54 5.34
C GLY A 47 -2.04 9.29 4.60
N VAL A 48 -1.90 9.36 3.29
CA VAL A 48 -1.40 8.25 2.48
C VAL A 48 0.13 8.27 2.44
N SER A 49 0.73 7.10 2.57
CA SER A 49 2.17 6.90 2.43
C SER A 49 2.46 5.96 1.27
N GLU A 50 3.63 6.17 0.67
CA GLU A 50 4.14 5.37 -0.44
C GLU A 50 5.33 4.55 0.05
N LEU A 51 5.25 3.23 -0.09
CA LEU A 51 6.35 2.32 0.18
C LEU A 51 7.03 1.99 -1.15
N ARG A 52 8.32 2.27 -1.24
CA ARG A 52 9.10 2.08 -2.47
C ARG A 52 9.91 0.81 -2.41
N LEU A 53 9.86 0.05 -3.50
CA LEU A 53 10.69 -1.14 -3.67
C LEU A 53 11.68 -0.87 -4.80
N ASP A 54 12.97 -0.97 -4.48
CA ASP A 54 14.06 -0.62 -5.38
C ASP A 54 14.50 -1.81 -6.23
N PHE A 55 13.55 -2.36 -6.99
CA PHE A 55 13.84 -3.40 -7.98
C PHE A 55 12.75 -3.43 -9.05
N GLY A 56 13.06 -4.09 -10.18
CA GLY A 56 12.13 -4.18 -11.31
C GLY A 56 11.73 -2.82 -11.83
N PRO A 57 10.46 -2.60 -12.16
CA PRO A 57 9.98 -1.33 -12.68
C PRO A 57 9.82 -0.25 -11.61
N GLY A 58 10.30 -0.49 -10.38
CA GLY A 58 10.14 0.41 -9.26
C GLY A 58 8.75 0.29 -8.66
N TYR A 59 8.45 -0.86 -8.04
CA TYR A 59 7.16 -1.10 -7.44
C TYR A 59 6.84 -0.12 -6.32
N ARG A 60 5.58 0.25 -6.20
CA ARG A 60 5.07 1.17 -5.19
C ARG A 60 3.83 0.57 -4.54
N LEU A 61 3.79 0.67 -3.20
CA LEU A 61 2.63 0.26 -2.41
C LEU A 61 2.12 1.47 -1.66
N TYR A 62 0.82 1.71 -1.70
CA TYR A 62 0.22 2.86 -1.03
C TYR A 62 -0.62 2.38 0.13
N PHE A 63 -0.45 3.02 1.29
CA PHE A 63 -1.13 2.59 2.49
C PHE A 63 -1.48 3.78 3.38
N VAL A 64 -2.42 3.54 4.29
CA VAL A 64 -2.72 4.44 5.41
C VAL A 64 -2.50 3.69 6.70
N ARG A 65 -2.13 4.42 7.74
CA ARG A 65 -2.00 3.89 9.08
C ARG A 65 -3.15 4.44 9.92
N ARG A 66 -3.85 3.55 10.62
CA ARG A 66 -4.91 3.90 11.55
C ARG A 66 -4.43 3.58 12.97
N GLY A 67 -3.89 4.60 13.67
CA GLY A 67 -3.25 4.40 14.95
C GLY A 67 -1.99 3.57 14.80
N GLU A 68 -1.59 2.89 15.86
CA GLU A 68 -0.38 2.06 15.87
C GLU A 68 -0.62 0.62 15.43
N MET A 69 -1.88 0.18 15.45
CA MET A 69 -2.24 -1.22 15.33
C MET A 69 -2.78 -1.65 13.99
N LEU A 70 -3.10 -0.72 13.10
CA LEU A 70 -3.72 -1.05 11.83
C LEU A 70 -3.05 -0.34 10.66
N ILE A 71 -2.74 -1.10 9.62
CA ILE A 71 -2.26 -0.61 8.33
C ILE A 71 -3.22 -1.13 7.27
N VAL A 72 -3.67 -0.25 6.38
CA VAL A 72 -4.52 -0.65 5.25
C VAL A 72 -3.77 -0.38 3.95
N LEU A 73 -3.50 -1.45 3.21
CA LEU A 73 -2.89 -1.38 1.88
C LEU A 73 -3.99 -1.01 0.89
N LEU A 74 -3.81 0.11 0.19
CA LEU A 74 -4.85 0.71 -0.66
C LEU A 74 -4.78 0.26 -2.10
N CYS A 75 -3.62 0.42 -2.71
CA CYS A 75 -3.37 0.00 -4.09
C CYS A 75 -1.87 -0.11 -4.32
N GLY A 76 -1.50 -0.67 -5.44
CA GLY A 76 -0.11 -0.80 -5.85
C GLY A 76 0.07 -0.41 -7.30
N GLY A 77 1.30 -0.22 -7.68
CA GLY A 77 1.69 0.12 -9.04
C GLY A 77 3.19 0.15 -9.16
N ASP A 78 3.67 0.93 -10.11
CA ASP A 78 5.10 1.11 -10.31
C ASP A 78 5.43 2.58 -10.58
N LYS A 79 6.70 2.84 -10.84
CA LYS A 79 7.18 4.19 -11.08
C LYS A 79 6.47 4.87 -12.27
N SER A 80 6.12 4.09 -13.31
CA SER A 80 5.51 4.64 -14.53
C SER A 80 4.06 5.10 -14.32
N THR A 81 3.37 4.60 -13.30
CA THR A 81 1.96 4.92 -13.02
C THR A 81 1.78 5.68 -11.71
N GLN A 82 2.86 6.21 -11.17
CA GLN A 82 2.90 6.78 -9.82
C GLN A 82 1.84 7.87 -9.58
N ALA A 83 1.75 8.86 -10.45
CA ALA A 83 0.80 9.97 -10.25
C ALA A 83 -0.64 9.49 -10.22
N ARG A 84 -1.01 8.61 -11.14
CA ARG A 84 -2.34 8.00 -11.20
C ARG A 84 -2.64 7.19 -9.95
N ASP A 85 -1.66 6.41 -9.51
CA ASP A 85 -1.83 5.52 -8.36
C ASP A 85 -1.93 6.31 -7.05
N ILE A 86 -1.21 7.41 -6.91
CA ILE A 86 -1.34 8.30 -5.74
C ILE A 86 -2.76 8.86 -5.67
N ALA A 87 -3.29 9.35 -6.80
CA ALA A 87 -4.66 9.88 -6.83
C ALA A 87 -5.68 8.80 -6.45
N LYS A 88 -5.50 7.60 -6.97
CA LYS A 88 -6.36 6.45 -6.65
C LYS A 88 -6.27 6.09 -5.15
N ALA A 89 -5.06 6.07 -4.60
CA ALA A 89 -4.85 5.76 -3.19
C ALA A 89 -5.57 6.75 -2.29
N LYS A 90 -5.48 8.03 -2.60
CA LYS A 90 -6.18 9.07 -1.83
C LYS A 90 -7.69 8.91 -1.90
N ARG A 91 -8.23 8.58 -3.07
CA ARG A 91 -9.65 8.31 -3.24
C ARG A 91 -10.08 7.10 -2.41
N LEU A 92 -9.32 6.02 -2.45
CA LEU A 92 -9.61 4.82 -1.68
C LEU A 92 -9.56 5.10 -0.17
N ALA A 93 -8.60 5.92 0.28
CA ALA A 93 -8.51 6.32 1.68
C ALA A 93 -9.76 7.09 2.12
N ARG A 94 -10.26 8.01 1.27
CA ARG A 94 -11.49 8.75 1.55
C ARG A 94 -12.71 7.83 1.61
N GLU A 95 -12.77 6.83 0.74
CA GLU A 95 -13.85 5.84 0.74
C GLU A 95 -13.87 5.02 2.03
N LEU A 96 -12.69 4.65 2.54
CA LEU A 96 -12.58 3.96 3.83
C LEU A 96 -13.14 4.82 4.96
N ASP A 97 -12.79 6.10 4.99
CA ASP A 97 -13.26 7.04 6.00
C ASP A 97 -14.79 7.22 5.91
N GLY A 98 -15.31 7.28 4.68
CA GLY A 98 -16.75 7.36 4.45
C GLY A 98 -17.50 6.14 4.97
N ASP A 99 -16.95 4.95 4.73
CA ASP A 99 -17.54 3.69 5.22
C ASP A 99 -17.55 3.64 6.75
N GLU A 100 -16.48 4.08 7.39
CA GLU A 100 -16.40 4.15 8.86
C GLU A 100 -17.44 5.09 9.44
N HIS A 101 -17.70 6.21 8.78
CA HIS A 101 -18.67 7.21 9.23
C HIS A 101 -20.11 6.85 8.83
N GLY A 102 -20.27 6.08 7.77
CA GLY A 102 -21.57 5.68 7.25
C GLY A 102 -22.18 4.47 7.92
N ALA A 103 -21.41 3.79 8.72
CA ALA A 103 -21.85 2.54 9.38
C ALA A 103 -22.84 2.79 10.52
#